data_05e3758307625a660906ba687ae72b05
#
_entry.id   05e3758307625a660906ba687ae72b05
#
_cell.length_a   1.000
_cell.length_b   1.000
_cell.length_c   1.000
_cell.angle_alpha   90.00
_cell.angle_beta   90.00
_cell.angle_gamma   90.00
#
_symmetry.space_group_name_H-M   'P 1'
#
loop_
_entity.id
_entity.type
_entity.pdbx_description
1 polymer ?
#
loop_
_entity_poly.entity_id
_entity_poly.type
_entity_poly.pdbx_seq_one_letter_code
_entity_poly.pdbx_strand_id
1 'polypeptide(L)'
;MPAVKRILCCVGLRGDCERVLARSVWLAGATGAELHVLHAVKSLSDDVMNTLKVNIRHKPTLEGLMQQRLDQAKESLEKMLEDFWSTHDNGDPRPVIAGLNVVEGYPASEIIRYATRHDCDMIIMATNKRGFVASYAGKVTKGVIKRASIPVVVVPTP
;
A
#
# COMPACT_ATOMS: atom_id res chain seq x y z
N MET A 1 -7.76 26.15 5.49
CA MET A 1 -7.17 24.83 5.19
C MET A 1 -7.61 24.37 3.81
N PRO A 2 -6.69 23.93 2.98
CA PRO A 2 -7.09 23.38 1.70
C PRO A 2 -7.90 22.08 1.92
N ALA A 3 -8.86 21.85 1.04
CA ALA A 3 -9.67 20.65 1.09
C ALA A 3 -8.81 19.40 0.83
N VAL A 4 -9.18 18.27 1.44
CA VAL A 4 -8.54 16.99 1.16
C VAL A 4 -9.03 16.52 -0.20
N LYS A 5 -8.13 16.44 -1.18
CA LYS A 5 -8.46 16.07 -2.56
C LYS A 5 -8.00 14.68 -2.93
N ARG A 6 -6.90 14.20 -2.34
CA ARG A 6 -6.30 12.90 -2.65
C ARG A 6 -5.84 12.21 -1.39
N ILE A 7 -6.33 11.01 -1.19
CA ILE A 7 -5.98 10.15 -0.05
C ILE A 7 -5.21 8.95 -0.58
N LEU A 8 -4.07 8.67 0.04
CA LEU A 8 -3.29 7.47 -0.25
C LEU A 8 -3.60 6.38 0.78
N CYS A 9 -4.16 5.27 0.32
CA CYS A 9 -4.42 4.09 1.12
C CYS A 9 -3.31 3.08 0.87
N CYS A 10 -2.51 2.80 1.89
CA CYS A 10 -1.44 1.80 1.81
C CYS A 10 -1.94 0.50 2.40
N VAL A 11 -1.91 -0.56 1.61
CA VAL A 11 -2.39 -1.88 2.01
C VAL A 11 -1.30 -2.93 1.95
N GLY A 12 -1.32 -3.84 2.91
CA GLY A 12 -0.64 -5.12 2.80
C GLY A 12 -1.55 -6.11 2.09
N LEU A 13 -0.97 -7.16 1.52
CA LEU A 13 -1.75 -8.24 0.90
C LEU A 13 -2.06 -9.38 1.89
N ARG A 14 -1.82 -9.14 3.17
CA ARG A 14 -2.06 -10.09 4.26
C ARG A 14 -2.80 -9.38 5.39
N GLY A 15 -3.72 -10.09 6.04
CA GLY A 15 -4.40 -9.62 7.25
C GLY A 15 -5.45 -8.54 7.01
N ASP A 16 -5.38 -7.46 7.73
CA ASP A 16 -6.48 -6.51 7.88
C ASP A 16 -6.58 -5.40 6.81
N CYS A 17 -6.22 -5.72 5.57
CA CYS A 17 -6.37 -4.77 4.46
C CYS A 17 -7.81 -4.28 4.28
N GLU A 18 -8.79 -5.12 4.59
CA GLU A 18 -10.21 -4.78 4.52
C GLU A 18 -10.56 -3.60 5.45
N ARG A 19 -10.04 -3.61 6.67
CA ARG A 19 -10.30 -2.53 7.64
C ARG A 19 -9.70 -1.21 7.18
N VAL A 20 -8.48 -1.24 6.66
CA VAL A 20 -7.82 -0.04 6.13
C VAL A 20 -8.57 0.50 4.91
N LEU A 21 -8.99 -0.38 4.00
CA LEU A 21 -9.80 -0.01 2.85
C LEU A 21 -11.13 0.60 3.27
N ALA A 22 -11.83 -0.01 4.22
CA ALA A 22 -13.12 0.48 4.69
C ALA A 22 -13.01 1.91 5.25
N ARG A 23 -11.99 2.16 6.06
CA ARG A 23 -11.74 3.51 6.62
C ARG A 23 -11.35 4.51 5.53
N SER A 24 -10.54 4.08 4.57
CA SER A 24 -10.11 4.93 3.46
C SER A 24 -11.28 5.31 2.55
N VAL A 25 -12.13 4.35 2.23
CA VAL A 25 -13.35 4.58 1.43
C VAL A 25 -14.29 5.53 2.15
N TRP A 26 -14.48 5.34 3.45
CA TRP A 26 -15.33 6.22 4.26
C TRP A 26 -14.80 7.66 4.28
N LEU A 27 -13.51 7.84 4.52
CA LEU A 27 -12.90 9.17 4.52
C LEU A 27 -12.93 9.83 3.15
N ALA A 28 -12.65 9.10 2.09
CA ALA A 28 -12.72 9.61 0.73
C ALA A 28 -14.15 10.05 0.38
N GLY A 29 -15.14 9.25 0.75
CA GLY A 29 -16.56 9.60 0.56
C GLY A 29 -16.96 10.84 1.34
N ALA A 30 -16.55 10.94 2.60
CA ALA A 30 -16.89 12.08 3.48
C ALA A 30 -16.23 13.40 3.05
N THR A 31 -15.07 13.33 2.44
CA THR A 31 -14.30 14.52 2.02
C THR A 31 -14.47 14.87 0.54
N GLY A 32 -15.03 13.96 -0.25
CA GLY A 32 -15.07 14.11 -1.71
C GLY A 32 -13.72 13.85 -2.38
N ALA A 33 -12.77 13.27 -1.66
CA ALA A 33 -11.43 13.01 -2.18
C ALA A 33 -11.41 11.79 -3.10
N GLU A 34 -10.51 11.81 -4.07
CA GLU A 34 -10.17 10.60 -4.82
C GLU A 34 -9.22 9.73 -3.99
N LEU A 35 -9.26 8.42 -4.24
CA LEU A 35 -8.50 7.45 -3.48
C LEU A 35 -7.44 6.78 -4.36
N HIS A 36 -6.20 6.81 -3.88
CA HIS A 36 -5.11 6.02 -4.45
C HIS A 36 -4.87 4.83 -3.54
N VAL A 37 -4.75 3.65 -4.12
CA VAL A 37 -4.45 2.42 -3.38
C VAL A 37 -3.06 1.94 -3.78
N LEU A 38 -2.21 1.73 -2.81
CA LEU A 38 -0.81 1.39 -3.02
C LEU A 38 -0.42 0.19 -2.17
N HIS A 39 0.26 -0.76 -2.80
CA HIS A 39 0.98 -1.81 -2.11
C HIS A 39 2.47 -1.69 -2.43
N ALA A 40 3.29 -1.56 -1.39
CA ALA A 40 4.74 -1.48 -1.53
C ALA A 40 5.36 -2.85 -1.22
N VAL A 41 5.98 -3.44 -2.22
CA VAL A 41 6.67 -4.72 -2.11
C VAL A 41 8.13 -4.47 -1.71
N LYS A 42 8.56 -5.11 -0.63
CA LYS A 42 9.95 -5.02 -0.20
C LYS A 42 10.86 -5.66 -1.23
N SER A 43 11.93 -4.97 -1.60
CA SER A 43 12.98 -5.50 -2.47
C SER A 43 13.57 -6.77 -1.88
N LEU A 44 13.97 -7.71 -2.75
CA LEU A 44 14.71 -8.88 -2.33
C LEU A 44 16.05 -8.47 -1.72
N SER A 45 16.48 -9.20 -0.67
CA SER A 45 17.78 -8.96 -0.06
C SER A 45 18.92 -9.20 -1.05
N ASP A 46 20.08 -8.60 -0.80
CA ASP A 46 21.26 -8.78 -1.64
C ASP A 46 21.66 -10.26 -1.74
N ASP A 47 21.54 -11.00 -0.64
CA ASP A 47 21.83 -12.44 -0.63
C ASP A 47 20.92 -13.22 -1.56
N VAL A 48 19.61 -12.95 -1.53
CA VAL A 48 18.64 -13.58 -2.42
C VAL A 48 18.92 -13.19 -3.87
N MET A 49 19.17 -11.91 -4.14
CA MET A 49 19.47 -11.42 -5.48
C MET A 49 20.75 -12.05 -6.03
N ASN A 50 21.78 -12.15 -5.22
CA ASN A 50 23.05 -12.79 -5.63
C ASN A 50 22.84 -14.27 -5.93
N THR A 51 22.07 -14.97 -5.12
CA THR A 51 21.73 -16.37 -5.36
C THR A 51 20.99 -16.55 -6.68
N LEU A 52 20.01 -15.70 -6.96
CA LEU A 52 19.27 -15.73 -8.21
C LEU A 52 20.17 -15.45 -9.42
N LYS A 53 21.05 -14.45 -9.32
CA LYS A 53 21.98 -14.11 -10.40
C LYS A 53 22.99 -15.21 -10.72
N VAL A 54 23.43 -15.97 -9.70
CA VAL A 54 24.33 -17.09 -9.88
C VAL A 54 23.62 -18.28 -10.54
N ASN A 55 22.37 -18.56 -10.17
CA ASN A 55 21.61 -19.69 -10.68
C ASN A 55 20.86 -19.41 -11.98
N ILE A 56 20.51 -18.14 -12.21
CA ILE A 56 19.82 -17.70 -13.44
C ILE A 56 20.75 -16.74 -14.16
N ARG A 57 21.57 -17.27 -15.06
CA ARG A 57 22.56 -16.47 -15.80
C ARG A 57 21.96 -15.75 -17.01
N HIS A 58 20.85 -16.24 -17.53
CA HIS A 58 20.15 -15.60 -18.64
C HIS A 58 19.37 -14.38 -18.11
N LYS A 59 19.90 -13.19 -18.41
CA LYS A 59 19.36 -11.93 -17.86
C LYS A 59 17.87 -11.73 -18.16
N PRO A 60 17.35 -11.97 -19.38
CA PRO A 60 15.91 -11.84 -19.62
C PRO A 60 15.04 -12.76 -18.77
N THR A 61 15.49 -13.96 -18.43
CA THR A 61 14.78 -14.89 -17.54
C THR A 61 14.69 -14.32 -16.12
N LEU A 62 15.78 -13.78 -15.62
CA LEU A 62 15.81 -13.13 -14.29
C LEU A 62 14.88 -11.91 -14.24
N GLU A 63 14.96 -11.05 -15.25
CA GLU A 63 14.09 -9.87 -15.36
C GLU A 63 12.61 -10.27 -15.43
N GLY A 64 12.29 -11.33 -16.18
CA GLY A 64 10.94 -11.87 -16.27
C GLY A 64 10.42 -12.37 -14.93
N LEU A 65 11.27 -13.06 -14.16
CA LEU A 65 10.92 -13.53 -12.83
C LEU A 65 10.62 -12.36 -11.88
N MET A 66 11.45 -11.32 -11.92
CA MET A 66 11.25 -10.13 -11.11
C MET A 66 9.95 -9.40 -11.48
N GLN A 67 9.68 -9.27 -12.77
CA GLN A 67 8.45 -8.65 -13.26
C GLN A 67 7.22 -9.47 -12.86
N GLN A 68 7.32 -10.80 -12.90
CA GLN A 68 6.23 -11.69 -12.49
C GLN A 68 5.82 -11.48 -11.03
N ARG A 69 6.77 -11.20 -10.15
CA ARG A 69 6.48 -10.89 -8.74
C ARG A 69 5.58 -9.65 -8.63
N LEU A 70 5.87 -8.62 -9.38
CA LEU A 70 5.08 -7.39 -9.38
C LEU A 70 3.71 -7.60 -10.01
N ASP A 71 3.65 -8.35 -11.11
CA ASP A 71 2.39 -8.67 -11.79
C ASP A 71 1.45 -9.47 -10.89
N GLN A 72 1.97 -10.46 -10.17
CA GLN A 72 1.20 -11.24 -9.20
C GLN A 72 0.69 -10.39 -8.04
N ALA A 73 1.51 -9.47 -7.54
CA ALA A 73 1.09 -8.54 -6.50
C ALA A 73 -0.02 -7.61 -7.00
N LYS A 74 0.08 -7.15 -8.23
CA LYS A 74 -0.94 -6.32 -8.87
C LYS A 74 -2.27 -7.05 -9.01
N GLU A 75 -2.24 -8.29 -9.48
CA GLU A 75 -3.44 -9.14 -9.58
C GLU A 75 -4.08 -9.35 -8.21
N SER A 76 -3.26 -9.63 -7.19
CA SER A 76 -3.75 -9.79 -5.82
C SER A 76 -4.40 -8.52 -5.29
N LEU A 77 -3.83 -7.37 -5.60
CA LEU A 77 -4.37 -6.07 -5.20
C LEU A 77 -5.71 -5.79 -5.89
N GLU A 78 -5.81 -6.07 -7.18
CA GLU A 78 -7.04 -5.92 -7.95
C GLU A 78 -8.15 -6.82 -7.41
N LYS A 79 -7.82 -8.07 -7.14
CA LYS A 79 -8.76 -9.04 -6.56
C LYS A 79 -9.21 -8.60 -5.17
N MET A 80 -8.32 -8.14 -4.35
CA MET A 80 -8.64 -7.65 -3.01
C MET A 80 -9.65 -6.50 -3.07
N LEU A 81 -9.47 -5.56 -3.97
CA LEU A 81 -10.40 -4.44 -4.14
C LEU A 81 -11.76 -4.92 -4.65
N GLU A 82 -11.77 -5.85 -5.60
CA GLU A 82 -12.99 -6.46 -6.13
C GLU A 82 -13.77 -7.19 -5.03
N ASP A 83 -13.08 -8.01 -4.24
CA ASP A 83 -13.68 -8.71 -3.10
C ASP A 83 -14.22 -7.73 -2.06
N PHE A 84 -13.51 -6.64 -1.82
CA PHE A 84 -13.97 -5.58 -0.91
C PHE A 84 -15.31 -5.00 -1.38
N TRP A 85 -15.42 -4.63 -2.65
CA TRP A 85 -16.67 -4.08 -3.18
C TRP A 85 -17.81 -5.07 -3.14
N SER A 86 -17.55 -6.37 -3.30
CA SER A 86 -18.60 -7.39 -3.25
C SER A 86 -19.24 -7.52 -1.87
N THR A 87 -18.48 -7.20 -0.80
CA THR A 87 -18.95 -7.32 0.58
C THR A 87 -19.34 -5.98 1.23
N HIS A 88 -18.88 -4.85 0.67
CA HIS A 88 -19.11 -3.52 1.24
C HIS A 88 -19.98 -2.61 0.35
N ASP A 89 -20.67 -3.17 -0.59
CA ASP A 89 -21.60 -2.40 -1.45
C ASP A 89 -22.92 -2.19 -0.72
N ASN A 90 -23.05 -1.04 -0.08
CA ASN A 90 -24.24 -0.65 0.71
C ASN A 90 -25.11 0.39 -0.03
N GLY A 91 -24.85 0.62 -1.32
CA GLY A 91 -25.57 1.61 -2.13
C GLY A 91 -25.02 3.03 -2.01
N ASP A 92 -24.05 3.28 -1.15
CA ASP A 92 -23.40 4.59 -1.07
C ASP A 92 -22.53 4.86 -2.31
N PRO A 93 -22.38 6.13 -2.72
CA PRO A 93 -21.49 6.45 -3.82
C PRO A 93 -20.05 6.01 -3.53
N ARG A 94 -19.45 5.31 -4.48
CA ARG A 94 -18.04 4.91 -4.36
C ARG A 94 -17.12 6.09 -4.66
N PRO A 95 -16.03 6.26 -3.92
CA PRO A 95 -15.04 7.27 -4.30
C PRO A 95 -14.38 6.90 -5.63
N VAL A 96 -13.84 7.90 -6.31
CA VAL A 96 -13.04 7.66 -7.51
C VAL A 96 -11.73 6.99 -7.08
N ILE A 97 -11.43 5.85 -7.66
CA ILE A 97 -10.15 5.19 -7.48
C ILE A 97 -9.20 5.70 -8.57
N ALA A 98 -8.40 6.69 -8.23
CA ALA A 98 -7.52 7.38 -9.16
C ALA A 98 -6.25 6.61 -9.47
N GLY A 99 -5.85 5.68 -8.60
CA GLY A 99 -4.67 4.85 -8.80
C GLY A 99 -4.77 3.55 -8.03
N LEU A 100 -4.28 2.47 -8.64
CA LEU A 100 -4.16 1.15 -8.04
C LEU A 100 -2.79 0.62 -8.44
N ASN A 101 -1.81 0.73 -7.56
CA ASN A 101 -0.41 0.53 -7.93
C ASN A 101 0.34 -0.36 -6.96
N VAL A 102 1.30 -1.07 -7.52
CA VAL A 102 2.31 -1.83 -6.78
C VAL A 102 3.67 -1.20 -7.10
N VAL A 103 4.45 -0.93 -6.07
CA VAL A 103 5.82 -0.44 -6.20
C VAL A 103 6.77 -1.36 -5.43
N GLU A 104 8.01 -1.44 -5.88
CA GLU A 104 9.04 -2.23 -5.21
C GLU A 104 10.14 -1.31 -4.69
N GLY A 105 10.59 -1.58 -3.47
CA GLY A 105 11.65 -0.82 -2.86
C GLY A 105 11.63 -0.92 -1.34
N TYR A 106 12.19 0.07 -0.68
CA TYR A 106 12.06 0.24 0.76
C TYR A 106 10.66 0.81 1.03
N PRO A 107 9.77 0.03 1.66
CA PRO A 107 8.33 0.39 1.69
C PRO A 107 8.02 1.79 2.20
N ALA A 108 8.59 2.20 3.32
CA ALA A 108 8.33 3.53 3.87
C ALA A 108 8.74 4.65 2.90
N SER A 109 9.89 4.50 2.25
CA SER A 109 10.38 5.48 1.28
C SER A 109 9.52 5.53 0.03
N GLU A 110 9.08 4.37 -0.47
CA GLU A 110 8.24 4.29 -1.66
C GLU A 110 6.85 4.87 -1.43
N ILE A 111 6.29 4.68 -0.23
CA ILE A 111 5.01 5.27 0.16
C ILE A 111 5.11 6.80 0.15
N ILE A 112 6.16 7.36 0.76
CA ILE A 112 6.38 8.80 0.79
C ILE A 112 6.61 9.35 -0.63
N ARG A 113 7.38 8.65 -1.44
CA ARG A 113 7.63 9.04 -2.84
C ARG A 113 6.34 9.09 -3.64
N TYR A 114 5.50 8.07 -3.51
CA TYR A 114 4.21 8.04 -4.20
C TYR A 114 3.32 9.21 -3.77
N ALA A 115 3.20 9.44 -2.47
CA ALA A 115 2.39 10.53 -1.93
C ALA A 115 2.85 11.89 -2.47
N THR A 116 4.14 12.12 -2.54
CA THR A 116 4.72 13.36 -3.06
C THR A 116 4.46 13.52 -4.56
N ARG A 117 4.70 12.47 -5.33
CA ARG A 117 4.51 12.50 -6.80
C ARG A 117 3.07 12.73 -7.23
N HIS A 118 2.12 12.25 -6.45
CA HIS A 118 0.70 12.31 -6.78
C HIS A 118 -0.04 13.39 -5.99
N ASP A 119 0.69 14.26 -5.29
CA ASP A 119 0.12 15.35 -4.49
C ASP A 119 -0.97 14.86 -3.53
N CYS A 120 -0.71 13.75 -2.85
CA CYS A 120 -1.64 13.24 -1.85
C CYS A 120 -1.64 14.13 -0.61
N ASP A 121 -2.81 14.31 -0.03
CA ASP A 121 -3.05 15.19 1.13
C ASP A 121 -3.05 14.44 2.45
N MET A 122 -3.17 13.12 2.40
CA MET A 122 -3.28 12.26 3.57
C MET A 122 -2.85 10.84 3.22
N ILE A 123 -2.22 10.17 4.17
CA ILE A 123 -1.89 8.75 4.07
C ILE A 123 -2.70 7.99 5.10
N ILE A 124 -3.30 6.87 4.70
CA ILE A 124 -3.99 5.95 5.60
C ILE A 124 -3.32 4.60 5.51
N MET A 125 -2.97 4.01 6.64
CA MET A 125 -2.31 2.72 6.71
C MET A 125 -2.62 2.01 8.03
N ALA A 126 -2.32 0.71 8.08
CA ALA A 126 -2.50 -0.09 9.29
C ALA A 126 -1.34 0.07 10.26
N THR A 127 -1.56 -0.29 11.53
CA THR A 127 -0.48 -0.34 12.52
C THR A 127 0.58 -1.39 12.17
N ASN A 128 0.19 -2.49 11.50
CA ASN A 128 1.10 -3.55 11.05
C ASN A 128 1.99 -4.13 12.17
N LYS A 129 1.46 -4.23 13.37
CA LYS A 129 2.15 -4.89 14.48
C LYS A 129 2.36 -6.37 14.15
N ARG A 130 3.55 -6.88 14.42
CA ARG A 130 3.85 -8.30 14.26
C ARG A 130 4.32 -8.89 15.58
N GLY A 131 3.70 -10.01 15.99
CA GLY A 131 4.07 -10.73 17.19
C GLY A 131 3.81 -9.96 18.48
N PHE A 132 4.55 -10.28 19.53
CA PHE A 132 4.43 -9.68 20.85
C PHE A 132 5.26 -8.41 21.01
N VAL A 133 5.37 -7.62 19.98
CA VAL A 133 6.15 -6.36 20.06
C VAL A 133 5.35 -5.36 20.87
N ALA A 134 5.93 -4.88 21.97
CA ALA A 134 5.35 -3.82 22.80
C ALA A 134 5.47 -2.45 22.10
N SER A 135 4.99 -2.38 20.86
CA SER A 135 5.09 -1.20 20.02
C SER A 135 3.72 -0.85 19.46
N TYR A 136 3.43 0.43 19.34
CA TYR A 136 2.15 0.91 18.82
C TYR A 136 2.00 0.67 17.30
N ALA A 137 3.10 0.46 16.58
CA ALA A 137 3.09 0.29 15.14
C ALA A 137 4.27 -0.57 14.65
N GLY A 138 4.11 -1.16 13.48
CA GLY A 138 5.17 -1.88 12.80
C GLY A 138 6.24 -0.96 12.21
N LYS A 139 7.31 -1.55 11.71
CA LYS A 139 8.49 -0.83 11.19
C LYS A 139 8.16 0.11 10.03
N VAL A 140 7.36 -0.35 9.07
CA VAL A 140 6.97 0.46 7.91
C VAL A 140 6.15 1.66 8.36
N THR A 141 5.15 1.44 9.22
CA THR A 141 4.28 2.49 9.74
C THR A 141 5.08 3.56 10.48
N LYS A 142 6.00 3.15 11.35
CA LYS A 142 6.89 4.09 12.05
C LYS A 142 7.75 4.89 11.07
N GLY A 143 8.26 4.23 10.04
CA GLY A 143 9.07 4.88 9.01
C GLY A 143 8.29 5.94 8.23
N VAL A 144 7.04 5.67 7.92
CA VAL A 144 6.15 6.63 7.24
C VAL A 144 5.84 7.81 8.17
N ILE A 145 5.47 7.56 9.43
CA ILE A 145 5.18 8.62 10.41
C ILE A 145 6.38 9.55 10.55
N LYS A 146 7.57 9.00 10.60
CA LYS A 146 8.82 9.79 10.73
C LYS A 146 9.07 10.71 9.53
N ARG A 147 8.73 10.26 8.33
CA ARG A 147 9.10 10.95 7.08
C ARG A 147 7.99 11.77 6.46
N ALA A 148 6.75 11.56 6.89
CA ALA A 148 5.60 12.22 6.27
C ALA A 148 5.57 13.71 6.56
N SER A 149 5.27 14.50 5.52
CA SER A 149 4.99 15.94 5.63
C SER A 149 3.48 16.23 5.56
N ILE A 150 2.68 15.18 5.43
CA ILE A 150 1.21 15.24 5.39
C ILE A 150 0.64 14.36 6.51
N PRO A 151 -0.62 14.56 6.90
CA PRO A 151 -1.25 13.74 7.93
C PRO A 151 -1.23 12.25 7.62
N VAL A 152 -0.98 11.45 8.63
CA VAL A 152 -1.01 9.98 8.55
C VAL A 152 -2.07 9.47 9.51
N VAL A 153 -3.06 8.80 8.96
CA VAL A 153 -4.09 8.12 9.73
C VAL A 153 -3.69 6.65 9.88
N VAL A 154 -3.56 6.21 11.11
CA VAL A 154 -3.16 4.84 11.41
C VAL A 154 -4.37 4.07 11.91
N VAL A 155 -4.73 3.01 11.18
CA VAL A 155 -5.88 2.16 11.52
C VAL A 155 -5.38 1.00 12.38
N PRO A 156 -5.88 0.87 13.63
CA PRO A 156 -5.45 -0.22 14.49
C PRO A 156 -5.80 -1.59 13.89
N THR A 157 -4.84 -2.50 13.98
CA THR A 157 -5.06 -3.92 13.67
C THR A 157 -4.98 -4.74 14.96
N PRO A 158 -5.87 -5.74 15.11
CA PRO A 158 -5.89 -6.58 16.31
C PRO A 158 -4.59 -7.35 16.49
#